data_728356dbd0f35c636f6ea73c97b49432
#
_entry.id   728356dbd0f35c636f6ea73c97b49432
#
_cell.length_a   1.000
_cell.length_b   1.000
_cell.length_c   1.000
_cell.angle_alpha   90.00
_cell.angle_beta   90.00
_cell.angle_gamma   90.00
#
_symmetry.space_group_name_H-M   'P 1'
#
loop_
_entity.id
_entity.type
_entity.pdbx_description
1 polymer ?
#
loop_
_entity_poly.entity_id
_entity_poly.type
_entity_poly.pdbx_seq_one_letter_code
_entity_poly.pdbx_strand_id
1 'polypeptide(L)'
;MIHNNFSSMYREHILDLYKNPSNFGQLKSPTNKYTEYNALCGDEITVHLNIKNDKVEEIKFSGSGCVISMVSASLFTDKIKGMKIDKVKKLSKEDILELLKIKINPARLRCALLPLESVRGALR
;
A
#
# COMPACT_ATOMS: atom_id res chain seq x y z
N MET A 1 -7.08 -19.81 26.91
CA MET A 1 -6.45 -19.47 25.66
C MET A 1 -5.40 -18.40 25.85
N ILE A 2 -4.30 -18.58 25.27
CA ILE A 2 -3.19 -17.64 25.44
C ILE A 2 -3.19 -16.67 24.27
N HIS A 3 -3.30 -15.41 24.62
CA HIS A 3 -3.05 -14.37 23.66
C HIS A 3 -1.57 -14.11 23.67
N ASN A 4 -0.91 -14.45 22.61
CA ASN A 4 0.51 -14.18 22.59
C ASN A 4 0.71 -12.66 22.46
N ASN A 5 1.76 -12.17 23.10
CA ASN A 5 2.11 -10.77 23.04
C ASN A 5 2.43 -10.32 21.62
N PHE A 6 2.85 -11.26 20.79
CA PHE A 6 3.18 -10.99 19.41
C PHE A 6 1.98 -10.47 18.63
N SER A 7 0.80 -11.11 18.80
CA SER A 7 -0.41 -10.64 18.14
C SER A 7 -0.83 -9.25 18.60
N SER A 8 -0.71 -8.98 19.89
CA SER A 8 -1.04 -7.66 20.42
C SER A 8 -0.08 -6.61 19.91
N MET A 9 1.21 -6.90 19.87
CA MET A 9 2.21 -5.99 19.38
C MET A 9 1.97 -5.69 17.89
N TYR A 10 1.62 -6.71 17.12
CA TYR A 10 1.34 -6.51 15.71
C TYR A 10 0.12 -5.65 15.50
N ARG A 11 -0.92 -5.84 16.31
CA ARG A 11 -2.13 -5.03 16.23
C ARG A 11 -1.81 -3.56 16.52
N GLU A 12 -0.97 -3.30 17.52
CA GLU A 12 -0.55 -1.94 17.83
C GLU A 12 0.21 -1.32 16.66
N HIS A 13 1.05 -2.10 16.02
CA HIS A 13 1.79 -1.63 14.85
C HIS A 13 0.83 -1.24 13.71
N ILE A 14 -0.19 -2.06 13.46
CA ILE A 14 -1.20 -1.77 12.45
C ILE A 14 -1.92 -0.47 12.76
N LEU A 15 -2.35 -0.30 14.02
CA LEU A 15 -3.05 0.92 14.41
C LEU A 15 -2.16 2.15 14.32
N ASP A 16 -0.88 2.00 14.65
CA ASP A 16 0.06 3.10 14.54
C ASP A 16 0.23 3.52 13.07
N LEU A 17 0.35 2.56 12.16
CA LEU A 17 0.45 2.86 10.74
C LEU A 17 -0.82 3.51 10.21
N TYR A 18 -1.96 3.16 10.77
CA TYR A 18 -3.21 3.79 10.36
C TYR A 18 -3.24 5.26 10.79
N LYS A 19 -2.79 5.55 12.01
CA LYS A 19 -2.75 6.92 12.52
C LYS A 19 -1.66 7.76 11.89
N ASN A 20 -0.52 7.12 11.60
CA ASN A 20 0.65 7.79 11.07
C ASN A 20 1.17 7.00 9.87
N PRO A 21 0.47 7.07 8.74
CA PRO A 21 0.87 6.26 7.58
C PRO A 21 2.22 6.69 7.01
N SER A 22 3.03 5.69 6.67
CA SER A 22 4.30 5.92 5.99
C SER A 22 4.03 6.43 4.59
N ASN A 23 4.84 7.38 4.14
CA ASN A 23 4.80 7.87 2.76
C ASN A 23 3.48 8.54 2.37
N PHE A 24 2.74 9.04 3.34
CA PHE A 24 1.49 9.74 3.06
C PHE A 24 1.77 11.16 2.60
N GLY A 25 1.14 11.57 1.52
CA GLY A 25 1.30 12.91 0.99
C GLY A 25 1.36 12.93 -0.53
N GLN A 26 1.90 14.00 -1.07
CA GLN A 26 1.99 14.20 -2.50
C GLN A 26 3.41 14.60 -2.89
N LEU A 27 3.81 14.24 -4.11
CA LEU A 27 5.04 14.73 -4.70
C LEU A 27 4.70 15.92 -5.58
N LYS A 28 5.59 16.91 -5.63
CA LYS A 28 5.35 18.13 -6.43
C LYS A 28 5.28 17.86 -7.92
N SER A 29 6.18 17.05 -8.41
CA SER A 29 6.30 16.78 -9.85
C SER A 29 6.53 15.31 -10.10
N PRO A 30 5.52 14.46 -9.83
CA PRO A 30 5.70 13.02 -10.03
C PRO A 30 5.85 12.69 -11.51
N THR A 31 6.69 11.70 -11.82
CA THR A 31 6.77 11.19 -13.18
C THR A 31 5.53 10.38 -13.52
N ASN A 32 4.97 9.72 -12.51
CA ASN A 32 3.78 8.89 -12.68
C ASN A 32 2.80 9.14 -11.54
N LYS A 33 1.53 9.18 -11.86
CA LYS A 33 0.48 9.40 -10.88
C LYS A 33 -0.77 8.67 -11.33
N TYR A 34 -1.44 8.01 -10.40
CA TYR A 34 -2.66 7.28 -10.73
C TYR A 34 -3.53 7.09 -9.50
N THR A 35 -4.84 7.19 -9.71
CA THR A 35 -5.83 6.97 -8.66
C THR A 35 -6.65 5.74 -8.98
N GLU A 36 -6.77 4.84 -8.00
CA GLU A 36 -7.62 3.67 -8.10
C GLU A 36 -8.70 3.74 -7.03
N TYR A 37 -9.87 3.23 -7.35
CA TYR A 37 -11.04 3.30 -6.47
C TYR A 37 -11.53 1.90 -6.13
N ASN A 38 -12.02 1.73 -4.91
CA ASN A 38 -12.79 0.56 -4.54
C ASN A 38 -14.22 1.04 -4.30
N ALA A 39 -15.07 0.89 -5.31
CA ALA A 39 -16.42 1.42 -5.27
C ALA A 39 -17.27 0.79 -4.16
N LEU A 40 -16.98 -0.46 -3.78
CA LEU A 40 -17.77 -1.14 -2.75
C LEU A 40 -17.58 -0.53 -1.37
N CYS A 41 -16.37 -0.04 -1.07
CA CYS A 41 -16.05 0.52 0.23
C CYS A 41 -15.88 2.04 0.20
N GLY A 42 -15.90 2.64 -0.98
CA GLY A 42 -15.65 4.06 -1.11
C GLY A 42 -14.22 4.48 -0.90
N ASP A 43 -13.31 3.51 -0.91
CA ASP A 43 -11.87 3.81 -0.76
C ASP A 43 -11.29 4.33 -2.06
N GLU A 44 -10.32 5.23 -1.95
CA GLU A 44 -9.53 5.65 -3.11
C GLU A 44 -8.08 5.87 -2.68
N ILE A 45 -7.16 5.46 -3.53
CA ILE A 45 -5.74 5.64 -3.29
C ILE A 45 -5.11 6.22 -4.56
N THR A 46 -4.42 7.34 -4.38
CA THR A 46 -3.63 7.96 -5.44
C THR A 46 -2.17 7.72 -5.11
N VAL A 47 -1.40 7.17 -6.05
CA VAL A 47 0.04 7.03 -5.87
C VAL A 47 0.76 8.05 -6.73
N HIS A 48 1.83 8.59 -6.18
CA HIS A 48 2.72 9.56 -6.82
C HIS A 48 4.11 8.94 -6.83
N LEU A 49 4.67 8.71 -8.01
CA LEU A 49 5.99 8.10 -8.12
C LEU A 49 6.93 9.01 -8.87
N ASN A 50 8.18 9.04 -8.43
CA ASN A 50 9.28 9.54 -9.24
C ASN A 50 10.13 8.35 -9.63
N ILE A 51 10.15 8.08 -10.93
CA ILE A 51 10.92 6.97 -11.48
C ILE A 51 12.18 7.55 -12.09
N LYS A 52 13.32 7.00 -11.69
CA LYS A 52 14.62 7.41 -12.20
C LYS A 52 15.53 6.21 -12.32
N ASN A 53 16.18 6.04 -13.48
CA ASN A 53 17.05 4.91 -13.74
C ASN A 53 16.34 3.57 -13.55
N ASP A 54 15.09 3.49 -14.01
CA ASP A 54 14.24 2.30 -13.92
C ASP A 54 13.95 1.87 -12.49
N LYS A 55 14.04 2.79 -11.52
CA LYS A 55 13.76 2.51 -10.12
C LYS A 55 12.75 3.49 -9.58
N VAL A 56 11.99 3.03 -8.58
CA VAL A 56 11.11 3.91 -7.82
C VAL A 56 11.98 4.72 -6.87
N GLU A 57 12.35 5.91 -7.28
CA GLU A 57 13.22 6.77 -6.46
C GLU A 57 12.46 7.34 -5.28
N GLU A 58 11.25 7.82 -5.54
CA GLU A 58 10.37 8.33 -4.50
C GLU A 58 8.96 7.86 -4.74
N ILE A 59 8.22 7.66 -3.66
CA ILE A 59 6.81 7.32 -3.75
C ILE A 59 6.07 7.90 -2.56
N LYS A 60 4.89 8.43 -2.83
CA LYS A 60 3.94 8.83 -1.81
C LYS A 60 2.55 8.41 -2.24
N PHE A 61 1.67 8.32 -1.28
CA PHE A 61 0.27 8.05 -1.59
C PHE A 61 -0.62 9.02 -0.82
N SER A 62 -1.80 9.25 -1.38
CA SER A 62 -2.82 10.06 -0.75
C SER A 62 -4.17 9.40 -0.99
N GLY A 63 -5.20 9.93 -0.34
CA GLY A 63 -6.53 9.39 -0.49
C GLY A 63 -7.14 9.05 0.84
N SER A 64 -8.24 8.29 0.80
CA SER A 64 -8.94 7.88 2.01
C SER A 64 -9.40 6.45 1.86
N GLY A 65 -9.37 5.72 2.96
CA GLY A 65 -9.79 4.34 2.94
C GLY A 65 -9.89 3.77 4.33
N CYS A 66 -10.27 2.51 4.41
CA CYS A 66 -10.36 1.81 5.68
C CYS A 66 -8.97 1.51 6.22
N VAL A 67 -8.91 0.98 7.44
CA VAL A 67 -7.65 0.63 8.08
C VAL A 67 -6.80 -0.27 7.17
N ILE A 68 -7.43 -1.26 6.55
CA ILE A 68 -6.70 -2.22 5.72
C ILE A 68 -6.07 -1.54 4.50
N SER A 69 -6.82 -0.67 3.81
CA SER A 69 -6.29 0.05 2.65
C SER A 69 -5.11 0.94 3.03
N MET A 70 -5.23 1.68 4.12
CA MET A 70 -4.21 2.63 4.53
C MET A 70 -2.95 1.94 5.02
N VAL A 71 -3.11 0.87 5.79
CA VAL A 71 -1.96 0.10 6.28
C VAL A 71 -1.27 -0.61 5.11
N SER A 72 -2.05 -1.20 4.21
CA SER A 72 -1.49 -1.84 3.02
C SER A 72 -0.70 -0.84 2.19
N ALA A 73 -1.23 0.37 2.00
CA ALA A 73 -0.54 1.41 1.24
C ALA A 73 0.78 1.80 1.91
N SER A 74 0.78 1.93 3.24
CA SER A 74 2.00 2.28 3.97
C SER A 74 3.07 1.20 3.79
N LEU A 75 2.71 -0.06 3.99
CA LEU A 75 3.65 -1.16 3.89
C LEU A 75 4.13 -1.38 2.46
N PHE A 76 3.22 -1.29 1.50
CA PHE A 76 3.56 -1.52 0.11
C PHE A 76 4.46 -0.41 -0.46
N THR A 77 4.14 0.85 -0.18
CA THR A 77 4.98 1.95 -0.66
C THR A 77 6.37 1.87 -0.06
N ASP A 78 6.49 1.48 1.21
CA ASP A 78 7.80 1.27 1.82
C ASP A 78 8.57 0.16 1.10
N LYS A 79 7.88 -0.93 0.78
CA LYS A 79 8.53 -2.08 0.13
C LYS A 79 9.08 -1.72 -1.24
N ILE A 80 8.32 -0.99 -2.05
CA ILE A 80 8.74 -0.76 -3.44
C ILE A 80 9.68 0.44 -3.60
N LYS A 81 9.83 1.24 -2.57
CA LYS A 81 10.78 2.36 -2.64
C LYS A 81 12.19 1.84 -2.92
N GLY A 82 12.79 2.33 -3.97
CA GLY A 82 14.12 1.91 -4.38
C GLY A 82 14.17 0.66 -5.24
N MET A 83 13.02 0.00 -5.46
CA MET A 83 12.97 -1.20 -6.29
C MET A 83 13.00 -0.87 -7.78
N LYS A 84 13.55 -1.78 -8.56
CA LYS A 84 13.50 -1.67 -10.01
C LYS A 84 12.06 -1.88 -10.49
N ILE A 85 11.66 -1.15 -11.52
CA ILE A 85 10.32 -1.21 -12.08
C ILE A 85 9.95 -2.64 -12.50
N ASP A 86 10.89 -3.36 -13.11
CA ASP A 86 10.62 -4.74 -13.52
C ASP A 86 10.22 -5.63 -12.35
N LYS A 87 10.84 -5.41 -11.19
CA LYS A 87 10.52 -6.17 -9.99
C LYS A 87 9.19 -5.76 -9.40
N VAL A 88 8.91 -4.46 -9.42
CA VAL A 88 7.62 -3.96 -8.93
C VAL A 88 6.47 -4.56 -9.73
N LYS A 89 6.62 -4.65 -11.05
CA LYS A 89 5.59 -5.20 -11.93
C LYS A 89 5.31 -6.68 -11.68
N LYS A 90 6.24 -7.40 -11.06
CA LYS A 90 6.08 -8.82 -10.75
C LYS A 90 5.42 -9.07 -9.41
N LEU A 91 5.23 -8.04 -8.60
CA LEU A 91 4.59 -8.20 -7.30
C LEU A 91 3.12 -8.59 -7.48
N SER A 92 2.67 -9.47 -6.62
CA SER A 92 1.35 -10.09 -6.74
C SER A 92 0.52 -9.90 -5.48
N LYS A 93 -0.71 -10.37 -5.54
CA LYS A 93 -1.61 -10.40 -4.40
C LYS A 93 -0.95 -11.08 -3.19
N GLU A 94 -0.27 -12.20 -3.43
CA GLU A 94 0.38 -12.96 -2.36
C GLU A 94 1.43 -12.12 -1.64
N ASP A 95 2.15 -11.29 -2.39
CA ASP A 95 3.15 -10.41 -1.78
C ASP A 95 2.51 -9.40 -0.83
N ILE A 96 1.36 -8.88 -1.20
CA ILE A 96 0.62 -7.94 -0.35
C ILE A 96 0.14 -8.62 0.92
N LEU A 97 -0.45 -9.81 0.78
CA LEU A 97 -0.96 -10.54 1.92
C LEU A 97 0.15 -10.92 2.89
N GLU A 98 1.32 -11.23 2.35
CA GLU A 98 2.49 -11.53 3.18
C GLU A 98 2.97 -10.30 3.94
N LEU A 99 2.92 -9.13 3.31
CA LEU A 99 3.28 -7.88 3.98
C LEU A 99 2.37 -7.58 5.15
N LEU A 100 1.08 -7.82 4.98
CA LEU A 100 0.10 -7.52 6.01
C LEU A 100 0.19 -8.46 7.20
N LYS A 101 0.58 -9.71 6.98
CA LYS A 101 0.76 -10.73 8.03
C LYS A 101 -0.47 -10.96 8.90
N ILE A 102 -1.63 -10.62 8.38
CA ILE A 102 -2.89 -10.88 9.05
C ILE A 102 -3.81 -11.58 8.07
N LYS A 103 -4.77 -12.31 8.62
CA LYS A 103 -5.75 -12.99 7.80
C LYS A 103 -6.76 -11.96 7.31
N ILE A 104 -6.88 -11.83 6.00
CA ILE A 104 -7.78 -10.86 5.41
C ILE A 104 -9.09 -11.54 5.03
N ASN A 105 -10.19 -11.01 5.55
CA ASN A 105 -11.51 -11.44 5.18
C ASN A 105 -11.70 -11.23 3.67
N PRO A 106 -12.28 -12.19 2.94
CA PRO A 106 -12.53 -12.00 1.51
C PRO A 106 -13.23 -10.70 1.15
N ALA A 107 -14.12 -10.24 2.02
CA ALA A 107 -14.83 -8.96 1.79
C ALA A 107 -13.89 -7.76 1.81
N ARG A 108 -12.72 -7.89 2.44
CA ARG A 108 -11.74 -6.81 2.55
C ARG A 108 -10.54 -7.00 1.63
N LEU A 109 -10.54 -8.06 0.85
CA LEU A 109 -9.40 -8.34 -0.03
C LEU A 109 -9.13 -7.19 -1.00
N ARG A 110 -10.17 -6.60 -1.55
CA ARG A 110 -10.03 -5.47 -2.48
C ARG A 110 -9.41 -4.26 -1.79
N CYS A 111 -9.72 -4.06 -0.52
CA CYS A 111 -9.10 -2.97 0.25
C CYS A 111 -7.61 -3.18 0.37
N ALA A 112 -7.21 -4.42 0.67
CA ALA A 112 -5.79 -4.76 0.81
C ALA A 112 -5.04 -4.61 -0.50
N LEU A 113 -5.68 -4.87 -1.62
CA LEU A 113 -5.04 -4.84 -2.95
C LEU A 113 -5.10 -3.49 -3.63
N LEU A 114 -5.85 -2.55 -3.08
CA LEU A 114 -6.03 -1.24 -3.72
C LEU A 114 -4.70 -0.52 -4.01
N PRO A 115 -3.73 -0.48 -3.08
CA PRO A 115 -2.44 0.15 -3.38
C PRO A 115 -1.68 -0.53 -4.52
N LEU A 116 -1.74 -1.86 -4.58
CA LEU A 116 -1.11 -2.60 -5.67
C LEU A 116 -1.74 -2.22 -7.01
N GLU A 117 -3.05 -2.15 -7.07
CA GLU A 117 -3.76 -1.77 -8.29
C GLU A 117 -3.44 -0.34 -8.68
N SER A 118 -3.30 0.56 -7.69
CA SER A 118 -2.93 1.95 -7.96
C SER A 118 -1.55 2.05 -8.59
N VAL A 119 -0.58 1.31 -8.05
CA VAL A 119 0.78 1.30 -8.59
C VAL A 119 0.80 0.68 -9.99
N ARG A 120 0.06 -0.41 -10.19
CA ARG A 120 -0.05 -1.02 -11.52
C ARG A 120 -0.60 -0.03 -12.54
N GLY A 121 -1.62 0.74 -12.14
CA GLY A 121 -2.17 1.77 -13.00
C GLY A 121 -1.15 2.84 -13.34
N ALA A 122 -0.37 3.25 -12.37
CA ALA A 122 0.64 4.29 -12.58
C ALA A 122 1.77 3.83 -13.50
N LEU A 123 2.03 2.52 -13.55
CA LEU A 123 3.12 1.96 -14.35
C LEU A 123 2.69 1.46 -15.72
N ARG A 124 1.43 1.56 -16.07
CA ARG A 124 0.93 1.17 -17.39
C ARG A 124 1.40 2.07 -18.51
#